data_4472b731fec870c8e7875b5d85d63777
#
_entry.id   4472b731fec870c8e7875b5d85d63777
#
_cell.length_a   1.000
_cell.length_b   1.000
_cell.length_c   1.000
_cell.angle_alpha   90.00
_cell.angle_beta   90.00
_cell.angle_gamma   90.00
#
_symmetry.space_group_name_H-M   'P 1'
#
loop_
_entity.id
_entity.type
_entity.pdbx_description
1 polymer ?
#
loop_
_entity_poly.entity_id
_entity_poly.type
_entity_poly.pdbx_seq_one_letter_code
_entity_poly.pdbx_strand_id
1 'polypeptide(L)'
;MSASVPLLQKLNQRFVDVIQEMTIALDEISLEISAEQLLEVCLALRDEADFKFELLVDICVVDYSDYGVSEWETNRASLTGFERGVDNSGEQRSIPWHKPRFAVVYHFLSLVHNQRLRLRVFATAEPPQVLSVITLWPAANWYEREAFDLYGVFFVGHP
;
A
#
# COMPACT_ATOMS: atom_id res chain seq x y z
N MET A 1 3.35 26.74 -0.02
CA MET A 1 2.10 25.97 0.12
C MET A 1 2.38 24.57 -0.38
N SER A 2 2.09 23.55 0.42
CA SER A 2 2.31 22.16 0.01
C SER A 2 1.46 21.81 -1.21
N ALA A 3 2.03 21.13 -2.19
CA ALA A 3 1.33 20.68 -3.41
C ALA A 3 0.24 19.64 -3.09
N SER A 4 0.27 19.04 -1.91
CA SER A 4 -0.68 18.02 -1.45
C SER A 4 -2.06 18.58 -1.06
N VAL A 5 -2.17 19.84 -0.65
CA VAL A 5 -3.45 20.41 -0.16
C VAL A 5 -4.54 20.43 -1.22
N PRO A 6 -4.30 20.89 -2.46
CA PRO A 6 -5.33 20.85 -3.50
C PRO A 6 -5.77 19.44 -3.87
N LEU A 7 -4.81 18.49 -3.95
CA LEU A 7 -5.11 17.09 -4.24
C LEU A 7 -5.97 16.46 -3.13
N LEU A 8 -5.62 16.73 -1.86
CA LEU A 8 -6.37 16.24 -0.71
C LEU A 8 -7.85 16.63 -0.76
N GLN A 9 -8.14 17.89 -1.10
CA GLN A 9 -9.51 18.39 -1.20
C GLN A 9 -10.28 17.66 -2.32
N LYS A 10 -9.68 17.48 -3.49
CA LYS A 10 -10.27 16.78 -4.62
C LYS A 10 -10.55 15.31 -4.29
N LEU A 11 -9.60 14.63 -3.66
CA LEU A 11 -9.75 13.23 -3.24
C LEU A 11 -10.89 13.08 -2.22
N ASN A 12 -10.93 13.92 -1.20
CA ASN A 12 -12.01 13.92 -0.21
C ASN A 12 -13.38 14.18 -0.84
N GLN A 13 -13.47 15.13 -1.78
CA GLN A 13 -14.72 15.44 -2.43
C GLN A 13 -15.22 14.31 -3.34
N ARG A 14 -14.29 13.64 -4.07
CA ARG A 14 -14.63 12.62 -5.05
C ARG A 14 -14.89 11.25 -4.43
N PHE A 15 -14.15 10.92 -3.38
CA PHE A 15 -14.12 9.58 -2.79
C PHE A 15 -14.54 9.53 -1.31
N VAL A 16 -15.37 10.48 -0.87
CA VAL A 16 -15.79 10.63 0.55
C VAL A 16 -16.38 9.34 1.12
N ASP A 17 -17.19 8.59 0.34
CA ASP A 17 -17.85 7.36 0.77
C ASP A 17 -16.98 6.10 0.58
N VAL A 18 -15.79 6.25 -0.02
CA VAL A 18 -14.91 5.15 -0.43
C VAL A 18 -13.66 5.09 0.45
N ILE A 19 -13.17 6.24 0.89
CA ILE A 19 -11.96 6.36 1.70
C ILE A 19 -12.23 5.86 3.11
N GLN A 20 -11.53 4.80 3.52
CA GLN A 20 -11.56 4.27 4.89
C GLN A 20 -10.62 5.01 5.82
N GLU A 21 -9.42 5.33 5.32
CA GLU A 21 -8.40 6.07 6.04
C GLU A 21 -7.61 6.95 5.08
N MET A 22 -7.24 8.15 5.53
CA MET A 22 -6.36 9.04 4.78
C MET A 22 -5.29 9.58 5.72
N THR A 23 -4.03 9.43 5.34
CA THR A 23 -2.88 9.94 6.08
C THR A 23 -2.01 10.81 5.19
N ILE A 24 -1.39 11.81 5.79
CA ILE A 24 -0.41 12.68 5.13
C ILE A 24 0.87 12.58 5.93
N ALA A 25 1.94 12.15 5.28
CA ALA A 25 3.27 12.09 5.88
C ALA A 25 4.31 12.54 4.84
N LEU A 26 5.24 13.37 5.24
CA LEU A 26 6.34 13.86 4.38
C LEU A 26 5.83 14.46 3.04
N ASP A 27 4.69 15.16 3.09
CA ASP A 27 4.00 15.75 1.93
C ASP A 27 3.43 14.75 0.91
N GLU A 28 3.37 13.45 1.27
CA GLU A 28 2.72 12.40 0.49
C GLU A 28 1.37 12.02 1.10
N ILE A 29 0.36 11.87 0.22
CA ILE A 29 -0.97 11.40 0.60
C ILE A 29 -1.02 9.89 0.46
N SER A 30 -1.50 9.23 1.51
CA SER A 30 -1.82 7.80 1.49
C SER A 30 -3.30 7.61 1.75
N LEU A 31 -3.97 6.90 0.85
CA LEU A 31 -5.37 6.51 0.94
C LEU A 31 -5.48 5.03 1.28
N GLU A 32 -6.47 4.67 2.08
CA GLU A 32 -6.89 3.29 2.29
C GLU A 32 -8.34 3.14 1.80
N ILE A 33 -8.57 2.12 0.99
CA ILE A 33 -9.89 1.77 0.45
C ILE A 33 -10.15 0.27 0.56
N SER A 34 -11.40 -0.14 0.37
CA SER A 34 -11.74 -1.56 0.30
C SER A 34 -11.28 -2.19 -1.04
N ALA A 35 -11.06 -3.52 -1.01
CA ALA A 35 -10.61 -4.26 -2.18
C ALA A 35 -11.65 -4.25 -3.33
N GLU A 36 -12.94 -4.20 -2.98
CA GLU A 36 -14.04 -4.18 -3.96
C GLU A 36 -14.05 -2.90 -4.81
N GLN A 37 -13.58 -1.79 -4.24
CA GLN A 37 -13.60 -0.48 -4.89
C GLN A 37 -12.33 -0.15 -5.65
N LEU A 38 -11.33 -1.05 -5.61
CA LEU A 38 -10.00 -0.82 -6.19
C LEU A 38 -10.06 -0.40 -7.66
N LEU A 39 -10.75 -1.15 -8.51
CA LEU A 39 -10.77 -0.86 -9.96
C LEU A 39 -11.50 0.44 -10.27
N GLU A 40 -12.60 0.73 -9.60
CA GLU A 40 -13.36 1.98 -9.80
C GLU A 40 -12.50 3.19 -9.43
N VAL A 41 -11.86 3.15 -8.26
CA VAL A 41 -10.97 4.23 -7.81
C VAL A 41 -9.78 4.37 -8.73
N CYS A 42 -9.13 3.28 -9.11
CA CYS A 42 -7.98 3.30 -10.02
C CYS A 42 -8.35 3.87 -11.40
N LEU A 43 -9.52 3.52 -11.93
CA LEU A 43 -10.02 4.07 -13.19
C LEU A 43 -10.21 5.58 -13.11
N ALA A 44 -10.85 6.07 -12.04
CA ALA A 44 -11.05 7.49 -11.82
C ALA A 44 -9.72 8.24 -11.63
N LEU A 45 -8.79 7.67 -10.85
CA LEU A 45 -7.45 8.25 -10.65
C LEU A 45 -6.67 8.38 -11.96
N ARG A 46 -6.80 7.42 -12.89
CA ARG A 46 -6.13 7.46 -14.19
C ARG A 46 -6.77 8.47 -15.14
N ASP A 47 -8.09 8.44 -15.27
CA ASP A 47 -8.80 9.05 -16.40
C ASP A 47 -9.37 10.45 -16.10
N GLU A 48 -9.78 10.72 -14.85
CA GLU A 48 -10.37 12.01 -14.49
C GLU A 48 -9.33 13.14 -14.57
N ALA A 49 -9.72 14.28 -15.16
CA ALA A 49 -8.83 15.41 -15.42
C ALA A 49 -8.21 16.01 -14.13
N ASP A 50 -8.91 15.86 -13.01
CA ASP A 50 -8.47 16.37 -11.72
C ASP A 50 -7.32 15.55 -11.10
N PHE A 51 -7.11 14.31 -11.54
CA PHE A 51 -6.14 13.37 -10.97
C PHE A 51 -5.02 13.02 -11.96
N LYS A 52 -5.35 12.47 -13.13
CA LYS A 52 -4.40 12.13 -14.20
C LYS A 52 -3.14 11.41 -13.68
N PHE A 53 -3.33 10.32 -12.94
CA PHE A 53 -2.23 9.45 -12.53
C PHE A 53 -1.88 8.48 -13.67
N GLU A 54 -1.08 8.98 -14.62
CA GLU A 54 -0.71 8.23 -15.83
C GLU A 54 0.26 7.09 -15.52
N LEU A 55 1.06 7.22 -14.48
CA LEU A 55 2.08 6.24 -14.15
C LEU A 55 1.73 5.47 -12.87
N LEU A 56 1.71 4.15 -13.00
CA LEU A 56 1.86 3.23 -11.89
C LEU A 56 3.38 3.02 -11.69
N VAL A 57 3.91 3.54 -10.60
CA VAL A 57 5.34 3.52 -10.31
C VAL A 57 5.76 2.19 -9.70
N ASP A 58 4.89 1.64 -8.84
CA ASP A 58 5.17 0.40 -8.13
C ASP A 58 3.90 -0.23 -7.55
N ILE A 59 3.93 -1.55 -7.36
CA ILE A 59 2.99 -2.30 -6.51
C ILE A 59 3.83 -3.16 -5.57
N CYS A 60 3.68 -2.96 -4.27
CA CYS A 60 4.32 -3.80 -3.28
C CYS A 60 3.32 -4.37 -2.29
N VAL A 61 3.66 -5.51 -1.66
CA VAL A 61 2.87 -6.12 -0.60
C VAL A 61 3.57 -5.92 0.73
N VAL A 62 2.79 -5.62 1.76
CA VAL A 62 3.26 -5.53 3.14
C VAL A 62 2.62 -6.66 3.95
N ASP A 63 3.45 -7.47 4.58
CA ASP A 63 3.00 -8.48 5.55
C ASP A 63 3.05 -7.90 6.96
N TYR A 64 1.89 -7.83 7.61
CA TYR A 64 1.73 -7.31 8.96
C TYR A 64 1.75 -8.40 10.04
N SER A 65 2.18 -9.65 9.73
CA SER A 65 2.20 -10.76 10.71
C SER A 65 2.97 -10.41 11.98
N ASP A 66 4.11 -9.75 11.83
CA ASP A 66 4.99 -9.39 12.93
C ASP A 66 4.98 -7.89 13.27
N TYR A 67 4.06 -7.13 12.67
CA TYR A 67 3.94 -5.70 12.95
C TYR A 67 3.61 -5.47 14.44
N GLY A 68 4.47 -4.71 15.11
CA GLY A 68 4.35 -4.41 16.54
C GLY A 68 4.69 -5.57 17.47
N VAL A 69 5.22 -6.69 16.96
CA VAL A 69 5.65 -7.86 17.77
C VAL A 69 7.14 -7.82 18.07
N SER A 70 7.96 -7.42 17.08
CA SER A 70 9.41 -7.36 17.24
C SER A 70 9.89 -5.92 17.26
N GLU A 71 10.36 -5.45 18.40
CA GLU A 71 11.19 -4.26 18.44
C GLU A 71 12.66 -4.69 18.35
N TRP A 72 13.40 -4.09 17.41
CA TRP A 72 14.84 -4.25 17.35
C TRP A 72 15.49 -3.50 18.52
N GLU A 73 15.69 -4.18 19.62
CA GLU A 73 16.61 -3.68 20.65
C GLU A 73 18.03 -4.12 20.27
N THR A 74 18.83 -3.17 19.80
CA THR A 74 20.28 -3.34 19.68
C THR A 74 20.91 -3.28 21.07
N ASN A 75 20.82 -4.37 21.81
CA ASN A 75 21.54 -4.53 23.07
C ASN A 75 22.99 -4.89 22.77
N ARG A 76 23.91 -3.93 22.92
CA ARG A 76 25.36 -4.01 22.97
C ARG A 76 26.04 -4.80 21.84
N ALA A 77 26.94 -4.14 21.12
CA ALA A 77 27.95 -4.83 20.30
C ALA A 77 28.73 -5.80 21.19
N SER A 78 28.64 -7.12 20.88
CA SER A 78 29.49 -8.11 21.53
C SER A 78 30.92 -8.00 20.96
N LEU A 79 31.91 -8.47 21.70
CA LEU A 79 33.32 -8.54 21.25
C LEU A 79 33.53 -9.39 19.99
N THR A 80 32.52 -10.17 19.58
CA THR A 80 32.52 -11.04 18.40
C THR A 80 31.73 -10.52 17.21
N GLY A 81 31.14 -9.33 17.31
CA GLY A 81 30.36 -8.71 16.23
C GLY A 81 28.88 -8.49 16.62
N PHE A 82 28.07 -8.06 15.65
CA PHE A 82 26.64 -7.90 15.85
C PHE A 82 25.93 -9.25 15.84
N GLU A 83 25.50 -9.72 16.99
CA GLU A 83 24.53 -10.81 17.06
C GLU A 83 23.16 -10.25 16.66
N ARG A 84 22.69 -10.66 15.47
CA ARG A 84 21.31 -10.42 15.04
C ARG A 84 20.42 -11.52 15.65
N GLY A 85 20.37 -11.57 16.97
CA GLY A 85 19.41 -12.40 17.67
C GLY A 85 18.10 -11.63 17.80
N VAL A 86 17.09 -12.01 17.03
CA VAL A 86 15.71 -11.60 17.34
C VAL A 86 15.20 -12.60 18.37
N ASP A 87 15.03 -12.16 19.61
CA ASP A 87 14.37 -12.97 20.62
C ASP A 87 12.87 -12.89 20.41
N ASN A 88 12.29 -13.90 19.78
CA ASN A 88 10.86 -14.05 19.54
C ASN A 88 10.16 -14.75 20.74
N SER A 89 10.68 -14.64 21.95
CA SER A 89 10.11 -15.27 23.13
C SER A 89 8.75 -14.67 23.53
N GLY A 90 7.72 -14.95 22.74
CA GLY A 90 6.31 -14.95 23.17
C GLY A 90 5.69 -13.61 23.55
N GLU A 91 6.19 -12.51 23.06
CA GLU A 91 5.78 -11.21 23.55
C GLU A 91 4.48 -10.68 22.90
N GLN A 92 3.67 -10.06 23.73
CA GLN A 92 2.47 -9.36 23.31
C GLN A 92 2.86 -8.22 22.36
N ARG A 93 2.08 -8.06 21.29
CA ARG A 93 2.24 -6.91 20.39
C ARG A 93 2.21 -5.61 21.18
N SER A 94 3.23 -4.78 21.04
CA SER A 94 3.26 -3.41 21.59
C SER A 94 2.22 -2.50 20.94
N ILE A 95 1.86 -2.81 19.69
CA ILE A 95 0.83 -2.10 18.90
C ILE A 95 -0.26 -3.10 18.53
N PRO A 96 -1.52 -2.94 18.99
CA PRO A 96 -2.61 -3.81 18.60
C PRO A 96 -2.88 -3.67 17.10
N TRP A 97 -2.92 -4.80 16.38
CA TRP A 97 -3.22 -4.83 14.96
C TRP A 97 -4.54 -5.57 14.73
N HIS A 98 -5.50 -4.88 14.11
CA HIS A 98 -6.86 -5.38 13.88
C HIS A 98 -7.24 -5.48 12.40
N LYS A 99 -6.33 -5.07 11.50
CA LYS A 99 -6.52 -5.14 10.05
C LYS A 99 -6.02 -6.49 9.51
N PRO A 100 -6.37 -6.88 8.29
CA PRO A 100 -5.87 -8.09 7.65
C PRO A 100 -4.34 -8.12 7.58
N ARG A 101 -3.78 -9.33 7.43
CA ARG A 101 -2.34 -9.56 7.41
C ARG A 101 -1.65 -8.88 6.23
N PHE A 102 -2.22 -9.00 5.02
CA PHE A 102 -1.57 -8.50 3.81
C PHE A 102 -2.24 -7.22 3.32
N ALA A 103 -1.41 -6.21 3.04
CA ALA A 103 -1.83 -5.01 2.34
C ALA A 103 -1.07 -4.89 1.01
N VAL A 104 -1.80 -4.60 -0.06
CA VAL A 104 -1.23 -4.23 -1.36
C VAL A 104 -1.17 -2.72 -1.44
N VAL A 105 0.01 -2.20 -1.75
CA VAL A 105 0.30 -0.76 -1.80
C VAL A 105 0.66 -0.39 -3.23
N TYR A 106 -0.10 0.54 -3.78
CA TYR A 106 0.08 1.08 -5.12
C TYR A 106 0.69 2.47 -5.04
N HIS A 107 1.73 2.74 -5.81
CA HIS A 107 2.37 4.04 -5.92
C HIS A 107 2.08 4.65 -7.28
N PHE A 108 1.42 5.81 -7.28
CA PHE A 108 1.05 6.52 -8.49
C PHE A 108 1.79 7.84 -8.63
N LEU A 109 2.02 8.24 -9.88
CA LEU A 109 2.58 9.53 -10.24
C LEU A 109 1.75 10.16 -11.37
N SER A 110 1.26 11.38 -11.11
CA SER A 110 0.73 12.25 -12.16
C SER A 110 1.85 13.14 -12.68
N LEU A 111 2.14 13.02 -13.97
CA LEU A 111 3.11 13.88 -14.65
C LEU A 111 2.51 15.26 -14.91
N VAL A 112 1.22 15.31 -15.27
CA VAL A 112 0.51 16.57 -15.57
C VAL A 112 0.45 17.47 -14.35
N HIS A 113 0.14 16.88 -13.18
CA HIS A 113 -0.02 17.65 -11.94
C HIS A 113 1.24 17.65 -11.06
N ASN A 114 2.27 16.87 -11.44
CA ASN A 114 3.47 16.65 -10.63
C ASN A 114 3.14 16.26 -9.18
N GLN A 115 2.27 15.25 -9.03
CA GLN A 115 1.76 14.79 -7.74
C GLN A 115 1.95 13.28 -7.58
N ARG A 116 2.19 12.85 -6.33
CA ARG A 116 2.27 11.44 -5.95
C ARG A 116 1.07 11.07 -5.09
N LEU A 117 0.67 9.81 -5.20
CA LEU A 117 -0.38 9.23 -4.38
C LEU A 117 0.00 7.80 -4.03
N ARG A 118 -0.18 7.43 -2.78
CA ARG A 118 -0.12 6.04 -2.31
C ARG A 118 -1.53 5.54 -2.04
N LEU A 119 -1.88 4.40 -2.59
CA LEU A 119 -3.15 3.72 -2.32
C LEU A 119 -2.87 2.39 -1.64
N ARG A 120 -3.50 2.13 -0.51
CA ARG A 120 -3.38 0.89 0.25
C ARG A 120 -4.71 0.14 0.25
N VAL A 121 -4.64 -1.15 -0.01
CA VAL A 121 -5.79 -2.06 -0.03
C VAL A 121 -5.44 -3.31 0.76
N PHE A 122 -6.28 -3.69 1.72
CA PHE A 122 -6.09 -4.94 2.45
C PHE A 122 -6.73 -6.11 1.71
N ALA A 123 -5.97 -7.20 1.56
CA ALA A 123 -6.47 -8.46 1.03
C ALA A 123 -7.19 -9.22 2.16
N THR A 124 -8.52 -9.30 2.09
CA THR A 124 -9.38 -9.85 3.16
C THR A 124 -9.72 -11.31 2.97
N ALA A 125 -9.53 -11.86 1.76
CA ALA A 125 -9.86 -13.24 1.44
C ALA A 125 -8.79 -14.24 1.91
N GLU A 126 -9.16 -15.52 1.98
CA GLU A 126 -8.25 -16.65 2.20
C GLU A 126 -8.43 -17.66 1.04
N PRO A 127 -7.44 -17.81 0.15
CA PRO A 127 -6.14 -17.10 0.11
C PRO A 127 -6.26 -15.60 -0.18
N PRO A 128 -5.24 -14.80 0.21
CA PRO A 128 -5.28 -13.35 0.04
C PRO A 128 -5.36 -12.97 -1.44
N GLN A 129 -6.32 -12.12 -1.81
CA GLN A 129 -6.53 -11.74 -3.19
C GLN A 129 -7.05 -10.31 -3.33
N VAL A 130 -6.69 -9.68 -4.45
CA VAL A 130 -7.19 -8.38 -4.91
C VAL A 130 -7.43 -8.42 -6.42
N LEU A 131 -8.17 -7.46 -6.97
CA LEU A 131 -8.34 -7.37 -8.42
C LEU A 131 -7.05 -6.85 -9.09
N SER A 132 -6.71 -7.42 -10.24
CA SER A 132 -5.58 -6.96 -11.06
C SER A 132 -5.88 -5.60 -11.68
N VAL A 133 -4.89 -4.70 -11.69
CA VAL A 133 -4.97 -3.40 -12.35
C VAL A 133 -4.23 -3.36 -13.69
N ILE A 134 -3.86 -4.53 -14.23
CA ILE A 134 -3.10 -4.67 -15.49
C ILE A 134 -3.80 -4.01 -16.68
N THR A 135 -5.14 -4.03 -16.71
CA THR A 135 -5.94 -3.41 -17.77
C THR A 135 -5.88 -1.88 -17.73
N LEU A 136 -5.52 -1.31 -16.59
CA LEU A 136 -5.38 0.12 -16.39
C LEU A 136 -3.93 0.57 -16.64
N TRP A 137 -2.97 -0.16 -16.11
CA TRP A 137 -1.54 0.11 -16.30
C TRP A 137 -0.79 -1.18 -16.66
N PRO A 138 -0.31 -1.32 -17.90
CA PRO A 138 0.43 -2.52 -18.32
C PRO A 138 1.67 -2.85 -17.47
N ALA A 139 2.26 -1.84 -16.83
CA ALA A 139 3.39 -2.02 -15.90
C ALA A 139 3.05 -2.94 -14.72
N ALA A 140 1.77 -3.01 -14.31
CA ALA A 140 1.29 -3.88 -13.25
C ALA A 140 1.62 -5.36 -13.49
N ASN A 141 1.77 -5.79 -14.77
CA ASN A 141 2.09 -7.18 -15.12
C ASN A 141 3.32 -7.71 -14.34
N TRP A 142 4.36 -6.93 -14.22
CA TRP A 142 5.58 -7.35 -13.53
C TRP A 142 5.47 -7.19 -12.00
N TYR A 143 4.91 -6.11 -11.53
CA TYR A 143 4.75 -5.86 -10.09
C TYR A 143 3.80 -6.85 -9.42
N GLU A 144 2.69 -7.20 -10.09
CA GLU A 144 1.73 -8.18 -9.57
C GLU A 144 2.33 -9.59 -9.53
N ARG A 145 3.17 -9.97 -10.51
CA ARG A 145 3.92 -11.24 -10.49
C ARG A 145 4.91 -11.29 -9.34
N GLU A 146 5.69 -10.24 -9.14
CA GLU A 146 6.63 -10.14 -8.03
C GLU A 146 5.90 -10.26 -6.69
N ALA A 147 4.80 -9.54 -6.53
CA ALA A 147 3.98 -9.59 -5.32
C ALA A 147 3.40 -10.99 -5.06
N PHE A 148 2.95 -11.68 -6.11
CA PHE A 148 2.50 -13.07 -6.00
C PHE A 148 3.66 -14.01 -5.61
N ASP A 149 4.80 -13.91 -6.27
CA ASP A 149 5.94 -14.80 -6.02
C ASP A 149 6.51 -14.65 -4.60
N LEU A 150 6.52 -13.43 -4.06
CA LEU A 150 7.08 -13.15 -2.74
C LEU A 150 6.11 -13.40 -1.58
N TYR A 151 4.81 -13.13 -1.78
CA TYR A 151 3.82 -13.09 -0.68
C TYR A 151 2.61 -14.01 -0.90
N GLY A 152 2.44 -14.58 -2.09
CA GLY A 152 1.30 -15.42 -2.41
C GLY A 152 -0.04 -14.67 -2.52
N VAL A 153 -0.03 -13.36 -2.73
CA VAL A 153 -1.24 -12.58 -2.97
C VAL A 153 -1.70 -12.75 -4.41
N PHE A 154 -2.93 -13.23 -4.61
CA PHE A 154 -3.50 -13.43 -5.94
C PHE A 154 -4.06 -12.13 -6.51
N PHE A 155 -3.75 -11.86 -7.78
CA PHE A 155 -4.31 -10.75 -8.55
C PHE A 155 -5.35 -11.29 -9.52
N VAL A 156 -6.62 -11.20 -9.15
CA VAL A 156 -7.72 -11.75 -9.93
C VAL A 156 -7.86 -11.00 -11.26
N GLY A 157 -7.79 -11.75 -12.39
CA GLY A 157 -7.78 -11.17 -13.74
C GLY A 157 -6.37 -10.88 -14.30
N HIS A 158 -5.32 -11.20 -13.56
CA HIS A 158 -3.96 -11.24 -14.11
C HIS A 158 -3.81 -12.42 -15.07
N PRO A 159 -3.15 -12.26 -16.27
CA PRO A 159 -3.02 -13.32 -17.30
C PRO A 159 -2.08 -14.46 -16.87
#